data_74900d6f164efdb6faa6e11282a95193
#
_entry.id   74900d6f164efdb6faa6e11282a95193
#
_cell.length_a   1.000
_cell.length_b   1.000
_cell.length_c   1.000
_cell.angle_alpha   90.00
_cell.angle_beta   90.00
_cell.angle_gamma   90.00
#
_symmetry.space_group_name_H-M   'P 1'
#
loop_
_entity.id
_entity.type
_entity.pdbx_description
1 polymer ?
#
loop_
_entity_poly.entity_id
_entity_poly.type
_entity_poly.pdbx_seq_one_letter_code
_entity_poly.pdbx_strand_id
1 'polypeptide(L)'
;DTMDIINYNTDRLLEIEGIGKKKLAGIIESLQQNQGMREVMLFMQTYGITALFASKIYNKFGKASISIVKENPYILAEEIEGIGFLTADKVARAMGVELNSPLRVNASVQYILKQSASEGHTYLPKEVLIQQVKRMTGVQEDAAENAVTELALKGKAAIVEYDGKKCVYHEAFYYAEKYIANKLISMINQTIYTKKCDFKLVESCCSAYERENGIKLHTEQFNAVKMAVEAPVSIITGGPGTGKTTIIKCLLDIFDRMDQRTELAAPTGRAAKRMAETTGRTAQ
;
A
#
# COMPACT_ATOMS: atom_id res chain seq x y z
N ASP A 1 8.11 -38.18 -33.22
CA ASP A 1 7.09 -37.80 -32.25
C ASP A 1 6.68 -36.34 -32.48
N THR A 2 5.39 -36.03 -32.30
CA THR A 2 4.86 -34.65 -32.44
C THR A 2 5.64 -33.66 -31.57
N MET A 3 6.03 -34.06 -30.37
CA MET A 3 6.81 -33.24 -29.45
C MET A 3 8.24 -32.99 -29.95
N ASP A 4 8.84 -33.91 -30.67
CA ASP A 4 10.16 -33.71 -31.28
C ASP A 4 10.12 -32.66 -32.38
N ILE A 5 9.05 -32.66 -33.18
CA ILE A 5 8.83 -31.68 -34.25
C ILE A 5 8.66 -30.30 -33.61
N ILE A 6 7.88 -30.22 -32.54
CA ILE A 6 7.61 -28.98 -31.79
C ILE A 6 8.89 -28.43 -31.12
N ASN A 7 9.75 -29.30 -30.58
CA ASN A 7 10.95 -28.87 -29.85
C ASN A 7 12.17 -28.63 -30.74
N TYR A 8 12.30 -29.38 -31.86
CA TYR A 8 13.54 -29.39 -32.65
C TYR A 8 13.37 -29.02 -34.12
N ASN A 9 12.13 -29.03 -34.66
CA ASN A 9 11.85 -28.78 -36.07
C ASN A 9 10.55 -27.99 -36.29
N THR A 10 10.42 -26.88 -35.57
CA THR A 10 9.19 -26.05 -35.56
C THR A 10 8.77 -25.53 -36.92
N ASP A 11 9.70 -25.37 -37.87
CA ASP A 11 9.41 -24.93 -39.23
C ASP A 11 8.52 -25.93 -40.01
N ARG A 12 8.55 -27.21 -39.64
CA ARG A 12 7.66 -28.23 -40.23
C ARG A 12 6.19 -28.02 -39.88
N LEU A 13 5.90 -27.24 -38.85
CA LEU A 13 4.51 -26.88 -38.54
C LEU A 13 3.89 -25.95 -39.59
N LEU A 14 4.71 -25.29 -40.43
CA LEU A 14 4.22 -24.49 -41.56
C LEU A 14 3.68 -25.37 -42.72
N GLU A 15 4.01 -26.66 -42.73
CA GLU A 15 3.49 -27.62 -43.71
C GLU A 15 2.02 -27.99 -43.42
N ILE A 16 1.51 -27.65 -42.23
CA ILE A 16 0.14 -27.94 -41.82
C ILE A 16 -0.79 -26.84 -42.34
N GLU A 17 -1.83 -27.22 -43.04
CA GLU A 17 -2.84 -26.30 -43.56
C GLU A 17 -3.49 -25.49 -42.43
N GLY A 18 -3.49 -24.15 -42.54
CA GLY A 18 -4.02 -23.23 -41.54
C GLY A 18 -2.99 -22.75 -40.47
N ILE A 19 -1.73 -23.19 -40.55
CA ILE A 19 -0.63 -22.66 -39.72
C ILE A 19 0.27 -21.75 -40.56
N GLY A 20 0.00 -20.43 -40.54
CA GLY A 20 0.87 -19.43 -41.14
C GLY A 20 1.92 -18.92 -40.13
N LYS A 21 2.90 -18.15 -40.62
CA LYS A 21 4.02 -17.60 -39.81
C LYS A 21 3.58 -16.95 -38.51
N LYS A 22 2.49 -16.17 -38.51
CA LYS A 22 1.96 -15.51 -37.32
C LYS A 22 1.43 -16.49 -36.27
N LYS A 23 0.74 -17.54 -36.72
CA LYS A 23 0.20 -18.59 -35.86
C LYS A 23 1.30 -19.50 -35.32
N LEU A 24 2.32 -19.78 -36.12
CA LEU A 24 3.52 -20.50 -35.70
C LEU A 24 4.27 -19.74 -34.61
N ALA A 25 4.48 -18.42 -34.76
CA ALA A 25 5.10 -17.59 -33.75
C ALA A 25 4.33 -17.65 -32.41
N GLY A 26 3.00 -17.55 -32.42
CA GLY A 26 2.17 -17.70 -31.24
C GLY A 26 2.25 -19.10 -30.59
N ILE A 27 2.34 -20.15 -31.38
CA ILE A 27 2.54 -21.53 -30.89
C ILE A 27 3.90 -21.65 -30.19
N ILE A 28 4.98 -21.17 -30.82
CA ILE A 28 6.34 -21.21 -30.28
C ILE A 28 6.38 -20.41 -28.94
N GLU A 29 5.80 -19.21 -28.91
CA GLU A 29 5.75 -18.39 -27.71
C GLU A 29 5.00 -19.08 -26.57
N SER A 30 3.83 -19.66 -26.84
CA SER A 30 3.04 -20.42 -25.88
C SER A 30 3.80 -21.65 -25.33
N LEU A 31 4.52 -22.36 -26.19
CA LEU A 31 5.34 -23.51 -25.79
C LEU A 31 6.51 -23.09 -24.89
N GLN A 32 7.20 -22.01 -25.25
CA GLN A 32 8.30 -21.48 -24.46
C GLN A 32 7.83 -20.97 -23.10
N GLN A 33 6.66 -20.34 -23.03
CA GLN A 33 6.05 -19.91 -21.77
C GLN A 33 5.68 -21.12 -20.89
N ASN A 34 5.06 -22.15 -21.48
CA ASN A 34 4.69 -23.37 -20.76
C ASN A 34 5.92 -24.15 -20.26
N GLN A 35 6.98 -24.22 -21.05
CA GLN A 35 8.23 -24.87 -20.66
C GLN A 35 8.90 -24.09 -19.50
N GLY A 36 9.03 -22.76 -19.64
CA GLY A 36 9.61 -21.92 -18.58
C GLY A 36 8.81 -21.98 -17.29
N MET A 37 7.48 -21.97 -17.36
CA MET A 37 6.62 -22.13 -16.18
C MET A 37 6.83 -23.50 -15.51
N ARG A 38 6.94 -24.57 -16.31
CA ARG A 38 7.17 -25.93 -15.79
C ARG A 38 8.52 -26.04 -15.06
N GLU A 39 9.57 -25.45 -15.62
CA GLU A 39 10.91 -25.41 -14.99
C GLU A 39 10.86 -24.67 -13.64
N VAL A 40 10.21 -23.52 -13.58
CA VAL A 40 10.03 -22.76 -12.35
C VAL A 40 9.18 -23.55 -11.33
N MET A 41 8.12 -24.23 -11.76
CA MET A 41 7.30 -25.06 -10.88
C MET A 41 8.11 -26.20 -10.27
N LEU A 42 8.86 -26.95 -11.09
CA LEU A 42 9.71 -28.04 -10.62
C LEU A 42 10.77 -27.53 -9.63
N PHE A 43 11.45 -26.42 -9.97
CA PHE A 43 12.43 -25.82 -9.08
C PHE A 43 11.81 -25.38 -7.75
N MET A 44 10.68 -24.68 -7.77
CA MET A 44 10.03 -24.20 -6.55
C MET A 44 9.49 -25.34 -5.67
N GLN A 45 9.01 -26.43 -6.30
CA GLN A 45 8.55 -27.62 -5.58
C GLN A 45 9.67 -28.31 -4.79
N THR A 46 10.92 -28.30 -5.28
CA THR A 46 12.08 -28.86 -4.53
C THR A 46 12.31 -28.15 -3.19
N TYR A 47 11.85 -26.91 -3.06
CA TYR A 47 11.93 -26.10 -1.84
C TYR A 47 10.60 -25.98 -1.09
N GLY A 48 9.59 -26.79 -1.46
CA GLY A 48 8.30 -26.85 -0.75
C GLY A 48 7.32 -25.73 -1.11
N ILE A 49 7.57 -24.99 -2.20
CA ILE A 49 6.64 -23.98 -2.73
C ILE A 49 5.59 -24.67 -3.60
N THR A 50 4.30 -24.37 -3.33
CA THR A 50 3.18 -24.97 -4.08
C THR A 50 3.12 -24.47 -5.52
N ALA A 51 2.47 -25.26 -6.41
CA ALA A 51 2.29 -24.88 -7.81
C ALA A 51 1.58 -23.52 -7.99
N LEU A 52 0.65 -23.17 -7.08
CA LEU A 52 -0.02 -21.88 -7.10
C LEU A 52 0.96 -20.71 -6.91
N PHE A 53 1.85 -20.81 -5.94
CA PHE A 53 2.87 -19.77 -5.72
C PHE A 53 3.94 -19.78 -6.83
N ALA A 54 4.34 -20.95 -7.32
CA ALA A 54 5.26 -21.05 -8.46
C ALA A 54 4.70 -20.33 -9.70
N SER A 55 3.39 -20.47 -9.98
CA SER A 55 2.72 -19.72 -11.04
C SER A 55 2.75 -18.21 -10.80
N LYS A 56 2.47 -17.73 -9.57
CA LYS A 56 2.57 -16.31 -9.23
C LYS A 56 4.00 -15.78 -9.42
N ILE A 57 5.01 -16.56 -9.02
CA ILE A 57 6.43 -16.22 -9.15
C ILE A 57 6.80 -16.09 -10.64
N TYR A 58 6.38 -17.07 -11.46
CA TYR A 58 6.64 -17.01 -12.90
C TYR A 58 5.93 -15.83 -13.57
N ASN A 59 4.68 -15.55 -13.22
CA ASN A 59 3.95 -14.40 -13.74
C ASN A 59 4.60 -13.06 -13.37
N LYS A 60 5.26 -12.98 -12.22
CA LYS A 60 5.95 -11.76 -11.76
C LYS A 60 7.33 -11.59 -12.40
N PHE A 61 8.13 -12.65 -12.45
CA PHE A 61 9.55 -12.59 -12.81
C PHE A 61 9.88 -13.27 -14.15
N GLY A 62 8.91 -14.00 -14.75
CA GLY A 62 9.09 -14.69 -16.04
C GLY A 62 10.22 -15.72 -15.99
N LYS A 63 10.99 -15.77 -17.06
CA LYS A 63 12.14 -16.69 -17.20
C LYS A 63 13.26 -16.45 -16.19
N ALA A 64 13.34 -15.25 -15.60
CA ALA A 64 14.35 -14.91 -14.60
C ALA A 64 13.99 -15.39 -13.18
N SER A 65 12.82 -16.02 -12.96
CA SER A 65 12.33 -16.45 -11.64
C SER A 65 13.35 -17.25 -10.85
N ILE A 66 13.98 -18.24 -11.48
CA ILE A 66 14.94 -19.13 -10.82
C ILE A 66 16.20 -18.37 -10.40
N SER A 67 16.77 -17.54 -11.29
CA SER A 67 17.98 -16.77 -10.99
C SER A 67 17.73 -15.74 -9.90
N ILE A 68 16.61 -15.02 -9.95
CA ILE A 68 16.24 -14.03 -8.93
C ILE A 68 16.06 -14.68 -7.55
N VAL A 69 15.36 -15.83 -7.49
CA VAL A 69 15.14 -16.52 -6.20
C VAL A 69 16.43 -17.16 -5.68
N LYS A 70 17.32 -17.64 -6.57
CA LYS A 70 18.66 -18.13 -6.16
C LYS A 70 19.54 -17.02 -5.59
N GLU A 71 19.48 -15.82 -6.16
CA GLU A 71 20.24 -14.66 -5.70
C GLU A 71 19.71 -14.14 -4.36
N ASN A 72 18.39 -13.98 -4.26
CA ASN A 72 17.73 -13.54 -3.03
C ASN A 72 16.38 -14.25 -2.81
N PRO A 73 16.35 -15.35 -2.01
CA PRO A 73 15.11 -16.05 -1.74
C PRO A 73 14.06 -15.22 -1.01
N TYR A 74 14.46 -14.17 -0.29
CA TYR A 74 13.54 -13.31 0.47
C TYR A 74 12.73 -12.37 -0.43
N ILE A 75 13.08 -12.23 -1.71
CA ILE A 75 12.27 -11.55 -2.72
C ILE A 75 10.84 -12.14 -2.81
N LEU A 76 10.69 -13.42 -2.45
CA LEU A 76 9.40 -14.08 -2.38
C LEU A 76 8.48 -13.43 -1.35
N ALA A 77 9.00 -13.01 -0.21
CA ALA A 77 8.22 -12.31 0.82
C ALA A 77 7.99 -10.83 0.50
N GLU A 78 8.87 -10.22 -0.29
CA GLU A 78 8.76 -8.83 -0.70
C GLU A 78 7.72 -8.65 -1.81
N GLU A 79 7.69 -9.56 -2.81
CA GLU A 79 7.03 -9.37 -4.09
C GLU A 79 5.84 -10.31 -4.36
N ILE A 80 5.70 -11.41 -3.62
CA ILE A 80 4.65 -12.41 -3.88
C ILE A 80 3.60 -12.39 -2.79
N GLU A 81 2.43 -11.88 -3.11
CA GLU A 81 1.31 -11.84 -2.18
C GLU A 81 0.91 -13.24 -1.69
N GLY A 82 0.89 -13.40 -0.36
CA GLY A 82 0.59 -14.65 0.32
C GLY A 82 1.84 -15.45 0.72
N ILE A 83 3.05 -15.03 0.32
CA ILE A 83 4.31 -15.58 0.86
C ILE A 83 4.85 -14.61 1.91
N GLY A 84 4.80 -15.00 3.19
CA GLY A 84 5.41 -14.24 4.28
C GLY A 84 6.86 -14.63 4.54
N PHE A 85 7.52 -13.87 5.43
CA PHE A 85 8.93 -14.09 5.81
C PHE A 85 9.21 -15.55 6.22
N LEU A 86 8.37 -16.16 7.05
CA LEU A 86 8.60 -17.53 7.53
C LEU A 86 8.65 -18.57 6.39
N THR A 87 7.84 -18.38 5.34
CA THR A 87 7.85 -19.27 4.16
C THR A 87 9.11 -19.02 3.33
N ALA A 88 9.45 -17.76 3.08
CA ALA A 88 10.66 -17.39 2.36
C ALA A 88 11.93 -17.84 3.12
N ASP A 89 11.95 -17.74 4.45
CA ASP A 89 13.06 -18.19 5.29
C ASP A 89 13.27 -19.72 5.23
N LYS A 90 12.19 -20.50 5.19
CA LYS A 90 12.28 -21.96 4.96
C LYS A 90 12.93 -22.27 3.61
N VAL A 91 12.52 -21.59 2.56
CA VAL A 91 13.10 -21.75 1.21
C VAL A 91 14.57 -21.33 1.22
N ALA A 92 14.90 -20.16 1.77
CA ALA A 92 16.24 -19.64 1.85
C ALA A 92 17.19 -20.60 2.58
N ARG A 93 16.75 -21.15 3.70
CA ARG A 93 17.52 -22.14 4.47
C ARG A 93 17.70 -23.45 3.71
N ALA A 94 16.68 -23.93 3.02
CA ALA A 94 16.78 -25.11 2.18
C ALA A 94 17.72 -24.89 0.98
N MET A 95 17.90 -23.64 0.56
CA MET A 95 18.87 -23.22 -0.45
C MET A 95 20.29 -22.97 0.11
N GLY A 96 20.52 -23.15 1.43
CA GLY A 96 21.81 -23.01 2.09
C GLY A 96 22.13 -21.61 2.60
N VAL A 97 21.13 -20.72 2.68
CA VAL A 97 21.34 -19.38 3.28
C VAL A 97 21.61 -19.54 4.78
N GLU A 98 22.72 -18.99 5.25
CA GLU A 98 23.15 -19.06 6.64
C GLU A 98 22.23 -18.26 7.58
N LEU A 99 22.15 -18.71 8.85
CA LEU A 99 21.32 -18.07 9.86
C LEU A 99 21.64 -16.59 10.12
N ASN A 100 22.92 -16.25 10.02
CA ASN A 100 23.40 -14.88 10.23
C ASN A 100 23.57 -14.10 8.92
N SER A 101 23.07 -14.63 7.81
CA SER A 101 23.15 -13.95 6.51
C SER A 101 22.54 -12.55 6.57
N PRO A 102 23.24 -11.51 6.08
CA PRO A 102 22.66 -10.16 5.97
C PRO A 102 21.35 -10.12 5.19
N LEU A 103 21.20 -10.96 4.16
CA LEU A 103 19.94 -11.08 3.40
C LEU A 103 18.78 -11.47 4.31
N ARG A 104 19.00 -12.44 5.19
CA ARG A 104 18.01 -12.92 6.15
C ARG A 104 17.61 -11.84 7.15
N VAL A 105 18.61 -11.18 7.73
CA VAL A 105 18.36 -10.15 8.76
C VAL A 105 17.68 -8.93 8.15
N ASN A 106 18.14 -8.47 6.98
CA ASN A 106 17.51 -7.36 6.26
C ASN A 106 16.04 -7.66 5.91
N ALA A 107 15.75 -8.85 5.41
CA ALA A 107 14.40 -9.28 5.08
C ALA A 107 13.49 -9.34 6.32
N SER A 108 14.02 -9.76 7.47
CA SER A 108 13.26 -9.78 8.72
C SER A 108 12.91 -8.38 9.22
N VAL A 109 13.82 -7.42 9.12
CA VAL A 109 13.56 -6.00 9.44
C VAL A 109 12.43 -5.45 8.59
N GLN A 110 12.50 -5.63 7.28
CA GLN A 110 11.47 -5.15 6.36
C GLN A 110 10.10 -5.80 6.62
N TYR A 111 10.11 -7.11 6.87
CA TYR A 111 8.90 -7.85 7.19
C TYR A 111 8.23 -7.32 8.47
N ILE A 112 9.00 -7.11 9.54
CA ILE A 112 8.49 -6.58 10.81
C ILE A 112 7.90 -5.18 10.62
N LEU A 113 8.58 -4.30 9.89
CA LEU A 113 8.08 -2.95 9.58
C LEU A 113 6.77 -2.99 8.76
N LYS A 114 6.66 -3.90 7.78
CA LYS A 114 5.42 -4.10 7.02
C LYS A 114 4.29 -4.67 7.88
N GLN A 115 4.61 -5.63 8.76
CA GLN A 115 3.62 -6.22 9.66
C GLN A 115 3.10 -5.18 10.65
N SER A 116 3.97 -4.39 11.27
CA SER A 116 3.57 -3.32 12.19
C SER A 116 2.67 -2.28 11.52
N ALA A 117 2.89 -2.03 10.23
CA ALA A 117 2.01 -1.15 9.46
C ALA A 117 0.59 -1.70 9.30
N SER A 118 0.43 -3.03 9.15
CA SER A 118 -0.90 -3.66 9.16
C SER A 118 -1.61 -3.58 10.52
N GLU A 119 -0.86 -3.38 11.60
CA GLU A 119 -1.35 -3.13 12.96
C GLU A 119 -1.61 -1.65 13.25
N GLY A 120 -1.38 -0.77 12.26
CA GLY A 120 -1.63 0.67 12.35
C GLY A 120 -0.41 1.51 12.76
N HIS A 121 0.79 0.93 12.77
CA HIS A 121 2.02 1.62 13.12
C HIS A 121 2.82 2.00 11.88
N THR A 122 3.04 3.27 11.63
CA THR A 122 3.86 3.73 10.49
C THR A 122 5.36 3.59 10.75
N TYR A 123 5.77 3.50 12.02
CA TYR A 123 7.14 3.28 12.47
C TYR A 123 7.19 2.40 13.73
N LEU A 124 8.38 1.92 14.04
CA LEU A 124 8.70 1.31 15.33
C LEU A 124 9.88 2.03 16.00
N PRO A 125 9.90 2.16 17.35
CA PRO A 125 11.11 2.52 18.06
C PRO A 125 12.25 1.54 17.73
N LYS A 126 13.48 2.04 17.51
CA LYS A 126 14.62 1.22 17.05
C LYS A 126 14.86 0.02 17.97
N GLU A 127 14.79 0.23 19.28
CA GLU A 127 15.00 -0.83 20.28
C GLU A 127 13.95 -1.94 20.18
N VAL A 128 12.68 -1.55 19.97
CA VAL A 128 11.57 -2.50 19.78
C VAL A 128 11.76 -3.34 18.53
N LEU A 129 12.13 -2.68 17.42
CA LEU A 129 12.41 -3.35 16.15
C LEU A 129 13.57 -4.36 16.30
N ILE A 130 14.68 -3.96 16.90
CA ILE A 130 15.84 -4.83 17.14
C ILE A 130 15.45 -6.06 17.97
N GLN A 131 14.68 -5.88 19.04
CA GLN A 131 14.21 -7.00 19.86
C GLN A 131 13.30 -7.95 19.09
N GLN A 132 12.44 -7.43 18.22
CA GLN A 132 11.60 -8.27 17.37
C GLN A 132 12.42 -9.04 16.33
N VAL A 133 13.43 -8.41 15.71
CA VAL A 133 14.39 -9.08 14.80
C VAL A 133 15.12 -10.22 15.52
N LYS A 134 15.66 -9.96 16.72
CA LYS A 134 16.33 -10.98 17.54
C LYS A 134 15.42 -12.17 17.86
N ARG A 135 14.17 -11.92 18.25
CA ARG A 135 13.19 -12.99 18.54
C ARG A 135 12.85 -13.81 17.28
N MET A 136 12.74 -13.17 16.13
CA MET A 136 12.37 -13.84 14.88
C MET A 136 13.52 -14.64 14.28
N THR A 137 14.74 -14.11 14.32
CA THR A 137 15.89 -14.67 13.60
C THR A 137 16.89 -15.40 14.49
N GLY A 138 16.93 -15.08 15.79
CA GLY A 138 17.96 -15.59 16.73
C GLY A 138 19.31 -14.89 16.60
N VAL A 139 19.45 -13.83 15.82
CA VAL A 139 20.74 -13.12 15.63
C VAL A 139 21.09 -12.27 16.85
N GLN A 140 22.39 -11.91 16.95
CA GLN A 140 22.86 -10.97 17.95
C GLN A 140 22.40 -9.54 17.65
N GLU A 141 22.42 -8.69 18.66
CA GLU A 141 21.93 -7.31 18.58
C GLU A 141 22.66 -6.49 17.52
N ASP A 142 23.99 -6.59 17.49
CA ASP A 142 24.84 -5.90 16.51
C ASP A 142 24.46 -6.22 15.06
N ALA A 143 24.11 -7.49 14.77
CA ALA A 143 23.67 -7.88 13.44
C ALA A 143 22.31 -7.25 13.07
N ALA A 144 21.38 -7.14 14.02
CA ALA A 144 20.11 -6.48 13.80
C ALA A 144 20.29 -4.96 13.63
N GLU A 145 21.17 -4.32 14.41
CA GLU A 145 21.50 -2.89 14.27
C GLU A 145 22.15 -2.57 12.93
N ASN A 146 23.10 -3.40 12.52
CA ASN A 146 23.76 -3.25 11.22
C ASN A 146 22.75 -3.38 10.06
N ALA A 147 21.81 -4.32 10.14
CA ALA A 147 20.76 -4.48 9.14
C ALA A 147 19.86 -3.23 9.04
N VAL A 148 19.43 -2.65 10.15
CA VAL A 148 18.66 -1.41 10.16
C VAL A 148 19.45 -0.26 9.51
N THR A 149 20.73 -0.15 9.84
CA THR A 149 21.62 0.89 9.28
C THR A 149 21.84 0.69 7.79
N GLU A 150 22.10 -0.55 7.36
CA GLU A 150 22.28 -0.91 5.96
C GLU A 150 21.01 -0.61 5.12
N LEU A 151 19.84 -0.97 5.65
CA LEU A 151 18.56 -0.67 4.98
C LEU A 151 18.30 0.83 4.87
N ALA A 152 18.69 1.61 5.89
CA ALA A 152 18.59 3.06 5.84
C ALA A 152 19.53 3.65 4.77
N LEU A 153 20.77 3.16 4.67
CA LEU A 153 21.73 3.57 3.63
C LEU A 153 21.26 3.21 2.22
N LYS A 154 20.57 2.08 2.07
CA LYS A 154 19.96 1.64 0.79
C LYS A 154 18.63 2.35 0.47
N GLY A 155 18.16 3.25 1.33
CA GLY A 155 16.88 3.95 1.17
C GLY A 155 15.64 3.06 1.31
N LYS A 156 15.79 1.85 1.88
CA LYS A 156 14.68 0.90 2.14
C LYS A 156 14.08 1.04 3.54
N ALA A 157 14.68 1.86 4.39
CA ALA A 157 14.17 2.29 5.69
C ALA A 157 14.53 3.76 5.93
N ALA A 158 13.85 4.42 6.85
CA ALA A 158 14.23 5.75 7.30
C ALA A 158 14.36 5.76 8.83
N ILE A 159 15.44 6.34 9.35
CA ILE A 159 15.65 6.51 10.78
C ILE A 159 15.43 7.97 11.10
N VAL A 160 14.48 8.24 11.98
CA VAL A 160 14.09 9.61 12.40
C VAL A 160 14.14 9.68 13.92
N GLU A 161 14.53 10.80 14.45
CA GLU A 161 14.55 11.03 15.89
C GLU A 161 13.31 11.85 16.29
N TYR A 162 12.53 11.31 17.24
CA TYR A 162 11.40 11.99 17.89
C TYR A 162 11.58 11.94 19.39
N ASP A 163 11.57 13.11 20.04
CA ASP A 163 11.73 13.25 21.48
C ASP A 163 12.92 12.46 22.05
N GLY A 164 14.07 12.52 21.35
CA GLY A 164 15.30 11.83 21.76
C GLY A 164 15.29 10.31 21.51
N LYS A 165 14.25 9.75 20.86
CA LYS A 165 14.14 8.34 20.53
C LYS A 165 14.28 8.12 19.02
N LYS A 166 15.11 7.15 18.63
CA LYS A 166 15.25 6.76 17.23
C LYS A 166 14.09 5.87 16.83
N CYS A 167 13.37 6.28 15.80
CA CYS A 167 12.24 5.58 15.21
C CYS A 167 12.61 5.13 13.80
N VAL A 168 12.23 3.91 13.43
CA VAL A 168 12.53 3.31 12.13
C VAL A 168 11.24 3.11 11.36
N TYR A 169 11.18 3.66 10.16
CA TYR A 169 10.09 3.53 9.20
C TYR A 169 10.46 2.56 8.07
N HIS A 170 9.48 1.90 7.53
CA HIS A 170 9.56 1.44 6.15
C HIS A 170 9.51 2.67 5.21
N GLU A 171 10.33 2.70 4.16
CA GLU A 171 10.49 3.88 3.28
C GLU A 171 9.16 4.40 2.74
N ALA A 172 8.26 3.51 2.31
CA ALA A 172 6.97 3.91 1.74
C ALA A 172 6.13 4.75 2.71
N PHE A 173 6.09 4.37 4.01
CA PHE A 173 5.34 5.11 5.02
C PHE A 173 6.01 6.43 5.39
N TYR A 174 7.34 6.45 5.47
CA TYR A 174 8.09 7.68 5.71
C TYR A 174 7.82 8.73 4.64
N TYR A 175 7.94 8.35 3.37
CA TYR A 175 7.70 9.28 2.28
C TYR A 175 6.22 9.68 2.16
N ALA A 176 5.29 8.77 2.44
CA ALA A 176 3.86 9.09 2.46
C ALA A 176 3.54 10.12 3.55
N GLU A 177 3.98 9.92 4.80
CA GLU A 177 3.77 10.89 5.88
C GLU A 177 4.42 12.24 5.56
N LYS A 178 5.66 12.24 5.07
CA LYS A 178 6.37 13.47 4.69
C LYS A 178 5.65 14.22 3.56
N TYR A 179 5.15 13.50 2.56
CA TYR A 179 4.38 14.08 1.46
C TYR A 179 3.08 14.71 1.98
N ILE A 180 2.32 13.97 2.80
CA ILE A 180 1.07 14.46 3.39
C ILE A 180 1.34 15.71 4.25
N ALA A 181 2.35 15.66 5.14
CA ALA A 181 2.72 16.78 5.98
C ALA A 181 3.06 18.02 5.15
N ASN A 182 3.91 17.89 4.14
CA ASN A 182 4.29 19.00 3.28
C ASN A 182 3.08 19.55 2.51
N LYS A 183 2.19 18.68 2.04
CA LYS A 183 0.98 19.09 1.33
C LYS A 183 0.03 19.86 2.24
N LEU A 184 -0.20 19.38 3.47
CA LEU A 184 -1.04 20.07 4.45
C LEU A 184 -0.44 21.42 4.87
N ILE A 185 0.87 21.48 5.11
CA ILE A 185 1.58 22.75 5.42
C ILE A 185 1.43 23.74 4.24
N SER A 186 1.60 23.25 3.01
CA SER A 186 1.40 24.08 1.82
C SER A 186 -0.02 24.63 1.73
N MET A 187 -1.04 23.81 2.02
CA MET A 187 -2.44 24.26 2.03
C MET A 187 -2.71 25.28 3.12
N ILE A 188 -2.15 25.09 4.34
CA ILE A 188 -2.29 26.04 5.46
C ILE A 188 -1.62 27.37 5.14
N ASN A 189 -0.46 27.34 4.50
CA ASN A 189 0.32 28.54 4.17
C ASN A 189 -0.16 29.28 2.89
N GLN A 190 -0.98 28.65 2.06
CA GLN A 190 -1.60 29.29 0.91
C GLN A 190 -2.70 30.27 1.34
N THR A 191 -2.30 31.37 1.93
CA THR A 191 -3.18 32.49 2.39
C THR A 191 -3.97 33.15 1.23
N ILE A 192 -3.69 32.80 -0.01
CA ILE A 192 -4.22 33.45 -1.23
C ILE A 192 -5.70 33.11 -1.47
N TYR A 193 -6.24 32.06 -0.85
CA TYR A 193 -7.60 31.59 -1.11
C TYR A 193 -8.59 31.79 0.05
N THR A 194 -8.18 32.35 1.16
CA THR A 194 -9.13 32.78 2.16
C THR A 194 -9.80 34.07 1.70
N LYS A 195 -10.79 33.97 0.77
CA LYS A 195 -11.87 34.94 0.77
C LYS A 195 -12.29 35.05 2.23
N LYS A 196 -12.12 36.22 2.86
CA LYS A 196 -12.67 36.48 4.19
C LYS A 196 -14.13 36.03 4.14
N CYS A 197 -14.41 34.86 4.74
CA CYS A 197 -15.77 34.38 4.77
C CYS A 197 -16.57 35.37 5.61
N ASP A 198 -17.65 35.89 5.07
CA ASP A 198 -18.54 36.75 5.84
C ASP A 198 -19.26 35.88 6.88
N PHE A 199 -18.86 36.03 8.15
CA PHE A 199 -19.47 35.28 9.26
C PHE A 199 -20.98 35.38 9.28
N LYS A 200 -21.53 36.55 8.95
CA LYS A 200 -22.99 36.74 8.88
C LYS A 200 -23.61 35.86 7.80
N LEU A 201 -22.90 35.61 6.71
CA LEU A 201 -23.35 34.70 5.67
C LEU A 201 -23.40 33.27 6.19
N VAL A 202 -22.36 32.79 6.88
CA VAL A 202 -22.32 31.44 7.46
C VAL A 202 -23.43 31.24 8.50
N GLU A 203 -23.63 32.19 9.39
CA GLU A 203 -24.72 32.18 10.39
C GLU A 203 -26.10 32.15 9.70
N SER A 204 -26.30 32.97 8.66
CA SER A 204 -27.53 33.00 7.88
C SER A 204 -27.77 31.66 7.20
N CYS A 205 -26.75 31.07 6.57
CA CYS A 205 -26.85 29.75 5.93
C CYS A 205 -27.13 28.62 6.94
N CYS A 206 -26.46 28.61 8.10
CA CYS A 206 -26.77 27.65 9.16
C CYS A 206 -28.23 27.79 9.64
N SER A 207 -28.67 29.00 9.86
CA SER A 207 -30.07 29.28 10.30
C SER A 207 -31.09 28.89 9.23
N ALA A 208 -30.79 29.05 7.95
CA ALA A 208 -31.61 28.58 6.84
C ALA A 208 -31.65 27.03 6.82
N TYR A 209 -30.47 26.39 6.92
CA TYR A 209 -30.37 24.93 6.97
C TYR A 209 -31.15 24.30 8.13
N GLU A 210 -31.07 24.90 9.34
CA GLU A 210 -31.84 24.48 10.52
C GLU A 210 -33.36 24.53 10.28
N ARG A 211 -33.85 25.62 9.70
CA ARG A 211 -35.27 25.79 9.38
C ARG A 211 -35.75 24.79 8.32
N GLU A 212 -34.99 24.64 7.24
CA GLU A 212 -35.34 23.76 6.12
C GLU A 212 -35.37 22.29 6.51
N ASN A 213 -34.48 21.88 7.44
CA ASN A 213 -34.38 20.49 7.90
C ASN A 213 -35.09 20.21 9.23
N GLY A 214 -35.72 21.22 9.88
CA GLY A 214 -36.39 21.03 11.14
C GLY A 214 -35.49 20.60 12.29
N ILE A 215 -34.24 21.01 12.29
CA ILE A 215 -33.22 20.65 13.29
C ILE A 215 -32.62 21.90 13.92
N LYS A 216 -31.89 21.71 15.02
CA LYS A 216 -31.07 22.73 15.63
C LYS A 216 -29.63 22.20 15.80
N LEU A 217 -28.66 22.91 15.31
CA LEU A 217 -27.26 22.57 15.51
C LEU A 217 -26.84 22.85 16.95
N HIS A 218 -26.15 21.90 17.58
CA HIS A 218 -25.50 22.14 18.84
C HIS A 218 -24.37 23.16 18.67
N THR A 219 -24.01 23.90 19.71
CA THR A 219 -22.94 24.94 19.67
C THR A 219 -21.63 24.40 19.09
N GLU A 220 -21.23 23.19 19.47
CA GLU A 220 -20.01 22.58 18.96
C GLU A 220 -20.12 22.19 17.48
N GLN A 221 -21.29 21.76 17.02
CA GLN A 221 -21.53 21.47 15.59
C GLN A 221 -21.48 22.75 14.76
N PHE A 222 -22.10 23.83 15.26
CA PHE A 222 -22.01 25.14 14.61
C PHE A 222 -20.58 25.65 14.55
N ASN A 223 -19.80 25.55 15.64
CA ASN A 223 -18.38 25.93 15.67
C ASN A 223 -17.54 25.09 14.69
N ALA A 224 -17.83 23.78 14.56
CA ALA A 224 -17.17 22.91 13.59
C ALA A 224 -17.48 23.33 12.13
N VAL A 225 -18.71 23.67 11.83
CA VAL A 225 -19.10 24.22 10.52
C VAL A 225 -18.34 25.52 10.23
N LYS A 226 -18.36 26.45 11.18
CA LYS A 226 -17.66 27.73 11.06
C LYS A 226 -16.17 27.53 10.79
N MET A 227 -15.50 26.74 11.61
CA MET A 227 -14.07 26.40 11.44
C MET A 227 -13.79 25.79 10.07
N ALA A 228 -14.64 24.87 9.59
CA ALA A 228 -14.42 24.20 8.31
C ALA A 228 -14.61 25.11 7.09
N VAL A 229 -15.41 26.15 7.21
CA VAL A 229 -15.59 27.17 6.15
C VAL A 229 -14.43 28.17 6.13
N GLU A 230 -13.84 28.46 7.28
CA GLU A 230 -12.75 29.46 7.43
C GLU A 230 -11.36 28.89 7.19
N ALA A 231 -11.11 27.68 7.68
CA ALA A 231 -9.80 27.09 7.64
C ALA A 231 -9.52 26.36 6.32
N PRO A 232 -8.34 26.51 5.72
CA PRO A 232 -7.96 25.75 4.52
C PRO A 232 -7.86 24.25 4.78
N VAL A 233 -7.63 23.84 6.02
CA VAL A 233 -7.62 22.44 6.48
C VAL A 233 -8.29 22.38 7.84
N SER A 234 -9.23 21.48 8.02
CA SER A 234 -9.89 21.24 9.30
C SER A 234 -10.10 19.75 9.54
N ILE A 235 -10.11 19.35 10.82
CA ILE A 235 -10.38 17.97 11.24
C ILE A 235 -11.58 18.00 12.18
N ILE A 236 -12.63 17.27 11.80
CA ILE A 236 -13.86 17.13 12.61
C ILE A 236 -13.89 15.71 13.16
N THR A 237 -13.77 15.57 14.47
CA THR A 237 -13.81 14.27 15.16
C THR A 237 -15.01 14.19 16.10
N GLY A 238 -15.35 12.98 16.51
CA GLY A 238 -16.44 12.75 17.46
C GLY A 238 -16.87 11.29 17.49
N GLY A 239 -17.48 10.85 18.58
CA GLY A 239 -18.01 9.50 18.75
C GLY A 239 -19.16 9.17 17.79
N PRO A 240 -19.65 7.93 17.79
CA PRO A 240 -20.88 7.56 17.09
C PRO A 240 -22.07 8.41 17.55
N GLY A 241 -22.92 8.86 16.63
CA GLY A 241 -24.13 9.61 16.96
C GLY A 241 -23.94 11.10 17.28
N THR A 242 -22.72 11.65 17.25
CA THR A 242 -22.47 13.07 17.55
C THR A 242 -22.87 14.04 16.42
N GLY A 243 -23.47 13.55 15.34
CA GLY A 243 -23.97 14.38 14.25
C GLY A 243 -22.93 14.80 13.22
N LYS A 244 -21.80 14.09 13.09
CA LYS A 244 -20.78 14.38 12.05
C LYS A 244 -21.39 14.44 10.63
N THR A 245 -22.33 13.56 10.33
CA THR A 245 -23.04 13.58 9.04
C THR A 245 -23.90 14.81 8.86
N THR A 246 -24.53 15.30 9.93
CA THR A 246 -25.30 16.55 9.94
C THR A 246 -24.38 17.74 9.63
N ILE A 247 -23.19 17.77 10.21
CA ILE A 247 -22.17 18.79 9.92
C ILE A 247 -21.78 18.76 8.44
N ILE A 248 -21.51 17.56 7.88
CA ILE A 248 -21.16 17.42 6.46
C ILE A 248 -22.28 17.93 5.56
N LYS A 249 -23.53 17.56 5.83
CA LYS A 249 -24.70 18.05 5.06
C LYS A 249 -24.84 19.56 5.12
N CYS A 250 -24.69 20.13 6.30
CA CYS A 250 -24.74 21.59 6.50
C CYS A 250 -23.61 22.29 5.73
N LEU A 251 -22.39 21.75 5.75
CA LEU A 251 -21.24 22.27 4.98
C LEU A 251 -21.50 22.22 3.47
N LEU A 252 -22.05 21.12 2.97
CA LEU A 252 -22.38 20.97 1.56
C LEU A 252 -23.42 22.00 1.12
N ASP A 253 -24.46 22.23 1.93
CA ASP A 253 -25.48 23.24 1.67
C ASP A 253 -24.88 24.67 1.66
N ILE A 254 -24.00 24.98 2.61
CA ILE A 254 -23.31 26.27 2.66
C ILE A 254 -22.44 26.49 1.42
N PHE A 255 -21.64 25.49 1.05
CA PHE A 255 -20.75 25.59 -0.11
C PHE A 255 -21.53 25.73 -1.43
N ASP A 256 -22.71 25.09 -1.54
CA ASP A 256 -23.59 25.29 -2.69
C ASP A 256 -24.12 26.74 -2.76
N ARG A 257 -24.58 27.29 -1.63
CA ARG A 257 -25.04 28.68 -1.54
C ARG A 257 -23.92 29.68 -1.83
N MET A 258 -22.67 29.27 -1.63
CA MET A 258 -21.46 30.04 -1.95
C MET A 258 -20.94 29.80 -3.38
N ASP A 259 -21.63 28.99 -4.20
CA ASP A 259 -21.21 28.54 -5.53
C ASP A 259 -19.80 27.92 -5.54
N GLN A 260 -19.52 27.11 -4.50
CA GLN A 260 -18.25 26.39 -4.39
C GLN A 260 -18.41 24.94 -4.81
N ARG A 261 -17.48 24.48 -5.64
CA ARG A 261 -17.41 23.08 -6.05
C ARG A 261 -16.89 22.22 -4.90
N THR A 262 -17.65 21.17 -4.55
CA THR A 262 -17.29 20.23 -3.50
C THR A 262 -17.19 18.81 -4.03
N GLU A 263 -16.24 18.04 -3.46
CA GLU A 263 -16.09 16.61 -3.74
C GLU A 263 -16.07 15.84 -2.41
N LEU A 264 -16.66 14.65 -2.43
CA LEU A 264 -16.68 13.74 -1.30
C LEU A 264 -15.83 12.51 -1.60
N ALA A 265 -14.99 12.11 -0.66
CA ALA A 265 -14.17 10.92 -0.78
C ALA A 265 -14.15 10.12 0.53
N ALA A 266 -13.97 8.80 0.43
CA ALA A 266 -13.85 7.91 1.58
C ALA A 266 -12.80 6.83 1.33
N PRO A 267 -12.17 6.27 2.38
CA PRO A 267 -11.07 5.31 2.24
C PRO A 267 -11.51 3.94 1.71
N THR A 268 -12.81 3.64 1.69
CA THR A 268 -13.36 2.37 1.19
C THR A 268 -14.64 2.60 0.40
N GLY A 269 -14.89 1.77 -0.63
CA GLY A 269 -16.12 1.86 -1.43
C GLY A 269 -17.40 1.74 -0.60
N ARG A 270 -17.39 0.95 0.49
CA ARG A 270 -18.54 0.86 1.42
C ARG A 270 -18.78 2.18 2.16
N ALA A 271 -17.71 2.84 2.60
CA ALA A 271 -17.83 4.14 3.26
C ALA A 271 -18.25 5.23 2.27
N ALA A 272 -17.73 5.23 1.04
CA ALA A 272 -18.14 6.13 -0.03
C ALA A 272 -19.64 5.96 -0.36
N LYS A 273 -20.10 4.72 -0.53
CA LYS A 273 -21.53 4.43 -0.76
C LYS A 273 -22.41 4.95 0.37
N ARG A 274 -22.05 4.68 1.63
CA ARG A 274 -22.79 5.18 2.79
C ARG A 274 -22.81 6.71 2.86
N MET A 275 -21.69 7.35 2.51
CA MET A 275 -21.60 8.81 2.44
C MET A 275 -22.51 9.35 1.35
N ALA A 276 -22.53 8.75 0.16
CA ALA A 276 -23.42 9.13 -0.94
C ALA A 276 -24.89 8.97 -0.59
N GLU A 277 -25.29 7.83 -0.01
CA GLU A 277 -26.66 7.59 0.45
C GLU A 277 -27.12 8.61 1.49
N THR A 278 -26.21 9.00 2.38
CA THR A 278 -26.55 9.91 3.48
C THR A 278 -26.60 11.37 3.03
N THR A 279 -25.71 11.78 2.11
CA THR A 279 -25.62 13.18 1.66
C THR A 279 -26.43 13.47 0.41
N GLY A 280 -26.86 12.44 -0.32
CA GLY A 280 -27.51 12.58 -1.63
C GLY A 280 -26.54 12.98 -2.76
N ARG A 281 -25.21 12.90 -2.53
CA ARG A 281 -24.16 13.27 -3.50
C ARG A 281 -23.25 12.10 -3.80
N THR A 282 -22.64 12.11 -4.97
CA THR A 282 -21.63 11.10 -5.32
C THR A 282 -20.41 11.24 -4.42
N ALA A 283 -19.87 10.10 -3.95
CA ALA A 283 -18.63 10.02 -3.20
C ALA A 283 -17.70 8.99 -3.85
N GLN A 284 -16.39 9.26 -3.84
CA GLN A 284 -15.35 8.40 -4.39
C GLN A 284 -14.62 7.62 -3.31
#